data_13b5d60bd4564c8100b64e9100a4cdfd
#
_entry.id   13b5d60bd4564c8100b64e9100a4cdfd
#
_cell.length_a   1.000
_cell.length_b   1.000
_cell.length_c   1.000
_cell.angle_alpha   90.00
_cell.angle_beta   90.00
_cell.angle_gamma   90.00
#
_symmetry.space_group_name_H-M   'P 1'
#
loop_
_entity.id
_entity.type
_entity.pdbx_description
1 polymer ?
#
loop_
_entity_poly.entity_id
_entity_poly.type
_entity_poly.pdbx_seq_one_letter_code
_entity_poly.pdbx_strand_id
1 'polypeptide(L)'
;MACGGNNMPLEKWENKLSNIKRVIAVTSGKGGVGKTTTTANVGTGLAKEGKKVVLIDTDIGLRNLDVVMGLENRIVYNLVDVVEGNCRIKQAMIKDKKYPNLFLLPSAQTRDKTSVTPEQMSKLVEELKSEFDYIILDCPAGIEQGFKNAIAAADRALIVTTPEVSAIRDADRIIGLLEANDIHKIDLVINRIRMDMVERGDMLSKDDVLDILAVDLIGIVPDDENIVISTNQGEPLVGSNTPAGKAYQNICNRVMGKDVPFMEITGPTFFQRLANVFKK
;
A
#
# COMPACT_ATOMS: atom_id res chain seq x y z
N MET A 1 -24.15 -44.72 -5.92
CA MET A 1 -24.12 -43.54 -5.04
C MET A 1 -23.47 -42.41 -5.83
N ALA A 2 -24.29 -41.44 -6.30
CA ALA A 2 -23.84 -40.32 -7.13
C ALA A 2 -23.41 -39.19 -6.20
N CYS A 3 -22.13 -38.79 -6.29
CA CYS A 3 -21.62 -37.57 -5.64
C CYS A 3 -22.22 -36.36 -6.35
N GLY A 4 -23.18 -35.70 -5.71
CA GLY A 4 -23.74 -34.43 -6.16
C GLY A 4 -22.71 -33.32 -6.02
N GLY A 5 -22.01 -33.02 -7.11
CA GLY A 5 -21.18 -31.82 -7.20
C GLY A 5 -22.09 -30.60 -7.23
N ASN A 6 -21.94 -29.72 -6.27
CA ASN A 6 -22.62 -28.42 -6.21
C ASN A 6 -22.01 -27.50 -7.29
N ASN A 7 -22.48 -27.66 -8.54
CA ASN A 7 -22.16 -26.73 -9.64
C ASN A 7 -22.94 -25.44 -9.46
N MET A 8 -22.40 -24.51 -8.69
CA MET A 8 -22.89 -23.15 -8.66
C MET A 8 -22.50 -22.47 -9.99
N PRO A 9 -23.43 -21.75 -10.67
CA PRO A 9 -23.12 -21.06 -11.93
C PRO A 9 -21.95 -20.10 -11.77
N LEU A 10 -21.08 -20.00 -12.78
CA LEU A 10 -19.90 -19.12 -12.82
C LEU A 10 -20.23 -17.67 -12.45
N GLU A 11 -21.38 -17.15 -12.91
CA GLU A 11 -21.89 -15.81 -12.54
C GLU A 11 -22.12 -15.63 -11.02
N LYS A 12 -22.47 -16.69 -10.29
CA LYS A 12 -22.60 -16.64 -8.82
C LYS A 12 -21.24 -16.60 -8.13
N TRP A 13 -20.21 -17.23 -8.71
CA TRP A 13 -18.83 -17.13 -8.22
C TRP A 13 -18.23 -15.77 -8.52
N GLU A 14 -18.44 -15.22 -9.71
CA GLU A 14 -18.00 -13.87 -10.09
C GLU A 14 -18.66 -12.79 -9.22
N ASN A 15 -19.98 -12.90 -8.95
CA ASN A 15 -20.67 -12.02 -8.02
C ASN A 15 -20.23 -12.19 -6.56
N LYS A 16 -19.81 -13.39 -6.14
CA LYS A 16 -19.28 -13.62 -4.79
C LYS A 16 -17.86 -13.09 -4.65
N LEU A 17 -17.05 -13.12 -5.71
CA LEU A 17 -15.71 -12.54 -5.77
C LEU A 17 -15.76 -11.01 -5.92
N SER A 18 -16.77 -10.47 -6.63
CA SER A 18 -16.95 -9.01 -6.79
C SER A 18 -17.39 -8.31 -5.50
N ASN A 19 -17.94 -9.05 -4.54
CA ASN A 19 -18.38 -8.52 -3.24
C ASN A 19 -17.34 -8.67 -2.11
N ILE A 20 -16.14 -9.16 -2.40
CA ILE A 20 -15.07 -9.21 -1.39
C ILE A 20 -14.46 -7.81 -1.28
N LYS A 21 -15.03 -7.01 -0.40
CA LYS A 21 -14.51 -5.70 -0.01
C LYS A 21 -13.23 -5.93 0.81
N ARG A 22 -12.13 -5.32 0.37
CA ARG A 22 -10.82 -5.60 0.92
C ARG A 22 -10.30 -4.40 1.70
N VAL A 23 -10.04 -4.64 2.97
CA VAL A 23 -9.35 -3.69 3.84
C VAL A 23 -7.89 -4.09 3.91
N ILE A 24 -7.01 -3.26 3.34
CA ILE A 24 -5.58 -3.54 3.22
C ILE A 24 -4.81 -2.59 4.13
N ALA A 25 -4.11 -3.12 5.13
CA ALA A 25 -3.14 -2.36 5.91
C ALA A 25 -1.78 -2.35 5.17
N VAL A 26 -1.29 -1.19 4.78
CA VAL A 26 0.06 -1.01 4.22
C VAL A 26 1.00 -0.69 5.35
N THR A 27 1.93 -1.59 5.65
CA THR A 27 2.77 -1.50 6.83
C THR A 27 4.25 -1.81 6.54
N SER A 28 5.11 -1.51 7.51
CA SER A 28 6.53 -1.86 7.49
C SER A 28 7.12 -1.78 8.90
N GLY A 29 8.19 -2.52 9.14
CA GLY A 29 8.94 -2.42 10.39
C GLY A 29 9.82 -1.16 10.50
N LYS A 30 10.24 -0.57 9.35
CA LYS A 30 11.18 0.55 9.29
C LYS A 30 10.56 1.79 8.64
N GLY A 31 10.91 2.97 9.14
CA GLY A 31 10.55 4.25 8.51
C GLY A 31 11.28 4.48 7.18
N GLY A 32 10.67 5.22 6.26
CA GLY A 32 11.29 5.63 5.01
C GLY A 32 11.38 4.58 3.91
N VAL A 33 10.84 3.36 4.09
CA VAL A 33 10.86 2.29 3.07
C VAL A 33 9.86 2.49 1.93
N GLY A 34 8.97 3.49 2.01
CA GLY A 34 8.04 3.86 0.95
C GLY A 34 6.59 3.37 1.13
N LYS A 35 6.12 3.13 2.37
CA LYS A 35 4.71 2.78 2.65
C LYS A 35 3.71 3.75 2.05
N THR A 36 3.78 5.01 2.45
CA THR A 36 2.88 6.08 2.00
C THR A 36 2.88 6.25 0.49
N THR A 37 4.06 6.18 -0.15
CA THR A 37 4.19 6.19 -1.61
C THR A 37 3.50 4.97 -2.23
N THR A 38 3.67 3.79 -1.63
CA THR A 38 3.00 2.56 -2.09
C THR A 38 1.48 2.66 -1.91
N THR A 39 1.02 3.13 -0.75
CA THR A 39 -0.41 3.39 -0.48
C THR A 39 -1.03 4.31 -1.53
N ALA A 40 -0.40 5.45 -1.81
CA ALA A 40 -0.86 6.41 -2.80
C ALA A 40 -0.92 5.81 -4.21
N ASN A 41 0.14 5.11 -4.64
CA ASN A 41 0.19 4.50 -5.96
C ASN A 41 -0.78 3.33 -6.12
N VAL A 42 -0.90 2.45 -5.13
CA VAL A 42 -1.85 1.33 -5.17
C VAL A 42 -3.29 1.85 -5.18
N GLY A 43 -3.63 2.80 -4.30
CA GLY A 43 -4.96 3.38 -4.28
C GLY A 43 -5.35 4.09 -5.58
N THR A 44 -4.43 4.88 -6.12
CA THR A 44 -4.64 5.57 -7.41
C THR A 44 -4.76 4.57 -8.56
N GLY A 45 -3.94 3.52 -8.58
CA GLY A 45 -4.01 2.48 -9.62
C GLY A 45 -5.31 1.69 -9.59
N LEU A 46 -5.80 1.33 -8.41
CA LEU A 46 -7.11 0.68 -8.27
C LEU A 46 -8.24 1.60 -8.72
N ALA A 47 -8.18 2.87 -8.38
CA ALA A 47 -9.17 3.86 -8.83
C ALA A 47 -9.14 4.06 -10.36
N LYS A 48 -7.96 4.07 -10.98
CA LYS A 48 -7.77 4.09 -12.43
C LYS A 48 -8.41 2.90 -13.13
N GLU A 49 -8.43 1.73 -12.47
CA GLU A 49 -9.12 0.49 -12.92
C GLU A 49 -10.64 0.50 -12.59
N GLY A 50 -11.19 1.65 -12.22
CA GLY A 50 -12.62 1.84 -11.98
C GLY A 50 -13.12 1.41 -10.60
N LYS A 51 -12.24 1.02 -9.68
CA LYS A 51 -12.62 0.64 -8.30
C LYS A 51 -12.88 1.88 -7.45
N LYS A 52 -13.89 1.82 -6.58
CA LYS A 52 -14.13 2.88 -5.59
C LYS A 52 -13.22 2.66 -4.38
N VAL A 53 -12.31 3.59 -4.15
CA VAL A 53 -11.21 3.44 -3.19
C VAL A 53 -11.22 4.56 -2.17
N VAL A 54 -11.00 4.23 -0.90
CA VAL A 54 -10.65 5.21 0.13
C VAL A 54 -9.29 4.87 0.74
N LEU A 55 -8.43 5.87 0.81
CA LEU A 55 -7.16 5.84 1.53
C LEU A 55 -7.38 6.47 2.90
N ILE A 56 -6.89 5.85 3.95
CA ILE A 56 -6.97 6.37 5.32
C ILE A 56 -5.54 6.49 5.85
N ASP A 57 -5.14 7.72 6.16
CA ASP A 57 -3.87 7.97 6.82
C ASP A 57 -4.04 7.74 8.33
N THR A 58 -3.33 6.75 8.88
CA THR A 58 -3.36 6.40 10.30
C THR A 58 -2.13 6.89 11.08
N ASP A 59 -1.23 7.67 10.42
CA ASP A 59 -0.05 8.27 11.05
C ASP A 59 -0.39 9.60 11.73
N ILE A 60 -1.06 9.51 12.89
CA ILE A 60 -1.45 10.68 13.69
C ILE A 60 -0.19 11.41 14.17
N GLY A 61 -0.13 12.70 13.88
CA GLY A 61 0.98 13.60 14.22
C GLY A 61 1.97 13.89 13.09
N LEU A 62 2.12 13.00 12.09
CA LEU A 62 3.03 13.22 10.96
C LEU A 62 2.33 13.52 9.63
N ARG A 63 1.17 12.95 9.37
CA ARG A 63 0.32 13.18 8.19
C ARG A 63 1.12 13.47 6.89
N ASN A 64 1.33 12.45 6.07
CA ASN A 64 2.12 12.57 4.84
C ASN A 64 1.37 12.15 3.58
N LEU A 65 0.30 11.38 3.71
CA LEU A 65 -0.41 10.83 2.56
C LEU A 65 -1.10 11.91 1.71
N ASP A 66 -1.62 12.95 2.35
CA ASP A 66 -2.21 14.11 1.70
C ASP A 66 -1.21 14.88 0.82
N VAL A 67 0.04 15.01 1.24
CA VAL A 67 1.11 15.65 0.47
C VAL A 67 1.45 14.80 -0.76
N VAL A 68 1.61 13.49 -0.60
CA VAL A 68 1.89 12.56 -1.72
C VAL A 68 0.76 12.57 -2.75
N MET A 69 -0.49 12.84 -2.31
CA MET A 69 -1.68 12.93 -3.16
C MET A 69 -1.98 14.37 -3.66
N GLY A 70 -1.22 15.38 -3.22
CA GLY A 70 -1.45 16.79 -3.56
C GLY A 70 -2.80 17.33 -3.06
N LEU A 71 -3.27 16.84 -1.91
CA LEU A 71 -4.58 17.17 -1.35
C LEU A 71 -4.50 17.98 -0.04
N GLU A 72 -3.31 18.36 0.40
CA GLU A 72 -3.02 19.01 1.69
C GLU A 72 -3.81 20.32 1.90
N ASN A 73 -4.05 21.08 0.83
CA ASN A 73 -4.77 22.35 0.88
C ASN A 73 -6.32 22.21 0.88
N ARG A 74 -6.84 20.97 0.91
CA ARG A 74 -8.29 20.70 0.85
C ARG A 74 -8.85 20.13 2.16
N ILE A 75 -8.02 20.01 3.17
CA ILE A 75 -8.38 19.38 4.44
C ILE A 75 -9.12 20.37 5.32
N VAL A 76 -10.35 20.01 5.71
CA VAL A 76 -11.17 20.76 6.69
C VAL A 76 -11.31 19.95 7.97
N TYR A 77 -11.58 18.66 7.85
CA TYR A 77 -11.70 17.69 8.93
C TYR A 77 -10.77 16.50 8.68
N ASN A 78 -10.49 15.74 9.71
CA ASN A 78 -9.58 14.62 9.70
C ASN A 78 -10.16 13.40 10.42
N LEU A 79 -9.42 12.29 10.46
CA LEU A 79 -9.81 11.04 11.10
C LEU A 79 -10.23 11.23 12.57
N VAL A 80 -9.49 12.04 13.33
CA VAL A 80 -9.78 12.27 14.76
C VAL A 80 -11.09 13.02 14.93
N ASP A 81 -11.39 14.03 14.09
CA ASP A 81 -12.66 14.75 14.12
C ASP A 81 -13.86 13.84 13.88
N VAL A 82 -13.71 12.83 12.99
CA VAL A 82 -14.76 11.82 12.75
C VAL A 82 -14.98 10.96 13.99
N VAL A 83 -13.89 10.47 14.59
CA VAL A 83 -13.95 9.55 15.74
C VAL A 83 -14.48 10.26 16.99
N GLU A 84 -14.16 11.54 17.18
CA GLU A 84 -14.69 12.38 18.25
C GLU A 84 -16.15 12.83 18.01
N GLY A 85 -16.72 12.57 16.81
CA GLY A 85 -18.09 12.96 16.47
C GLY A 85 -18.25 14.46 16.09
N ASN A 86 -17.13 15.16 15.84
CA ASN A 86 -17.14 16.58 15.44
C ASN A 86 -17.64 16.77 14.00
N CYS A 87 -17.59 15.73 13.17
CA CYS A 87 -18.10 15.73 11.81
C CYS A 87 -18.52 14.30 11.37
N ARG A 88 -19.32 14.23 10.31
CA ARG A 88 -19.62 12.94 9.64
C ARG A 88 -18.45 12.54 8.76
N ILE A 89 -18.20 11.25 8.60
CA ILE A 89 -17.11 10.70 7.80
C ILE A 89 -17.06 11.29 6.37
N LYS A 90 -18.22 11.49 5.73
CA LYS A 90 -18.33 12.09 4.39
C LYS A 90 -17.85 13.56 4.31
N GLN A 91 -17.83 14.27 5.43
CA GLN A 91 -17.34 15.66 5.49
C GLN A 91 -15.81 15.71 5.64
N ALA A 92 -15.21 14.66 6.22
CA ALA A 92 -13.76 14.53 6.38
C ALA A 92 -13.08 13.91 5.15
N MET A 93 -13.82 13.12 4.35
CA MET A 93 -13.26 12.52 3.14
C MET A 93 -13.06 13.56 2.04
N ILE A 94 -11.85 13.59 1.48
CA ILE A 94 -11.46 14.46 0.38
C ILE A 94 -11.48 13.65 -0.90
N LYS A 95 -12.24 14.08 -1.90
CA LYS A 95 -12.27 13.48 -3.23
C LYS A 95 -11.01 13.88 -4.01
N ASP A 96 -10.38 12.93 -4.66
CA ASP A 96 -9.23 13.17 -5.54
C ASP A 96 -9.57 14.12 -6.70
N LYS A 97 -8.55 14.85 -7.19
CA LYS A 97 -8.73 15.84 -8.28
C LYS A 97 -8.96 15.18 -9.63
N LYS A 98 -8.31 14.04 -9.87
CA LYS A 98 -8.25 13.36 -11.17
C LYS A 98 -9.19 12.15 -11.23
N TYR A 99 -9.30 11.42 -10.13
CA TYR A 99 -10.07 10.18 -10.05
C TYR A 99 -11.29 10.36 -9.13
N PRO A 100 -12.50 10.49 -9.70
CA PRO A 100 -13.72 10.78 -8.92
C PRO A 100 -14.17 9.65 -7.99
N ASN A 101 -13.59 8.48 -8.12
CA ASN A 101 -13.80 7.27 -7.32
C ASN A 101 -12.70 7.02 -6.28
N LEU A 102 -11.72 7.95 -6.14
CA LEU A 102 -10.66 7.91 -5.14
C LEU A 102 -10.92 8.97 -4.08
N PHE A 103 -10.80 8.57 -2.82
CA PHE A 103 -11.00 9.42 -1.66
C PHE A 103 -9.84 9.27 -0.66
N LEU A 104 -9.55 10.34 0.06
CA LEU A 104 -8.60 10.37 1.17
C LEU A 104 -9.32 10.79 2.45
N LEU A 105 -9.17 10.01 3.52
CA LEU A 105 -9.45 10.42 4.89
C LEU A 105 -8.10 10.74 5.55
N PRO A 106 -7.78 12.04 5.75
CA PRO A 106 -6.48 12.43 6.26
C PRO A 106 -6.36 12.22 7.76
N SER A 107 -5.14 12.04 8.24
CA SER A 107 -4.80 12.02 9.66
C SER A 107 -4.78 13.42 10.26
N ALA A 108 -4.73 13.50 11.59
CA ALA A 108 -4.56 14.75 12.33
C ALA A 108 -3.07 15.10 12.52
N GLN A 109 -2.68 16.37 12.36
CA GLN A 109 -1.30 16.82 12.55
C GLN A 109 -0.91 17.09 14.00
N THR A 110 -1.86 17.56 14.82
CA THR A 110 -1.59 18.12 16.14
C THR A 110 -2.30 17.37 17.27
N ARG A 111 -2.66 16.10 17.04
CA ARG A 111 -3.33 15.25 18.02
C ARG A 111 -2.38 14.18 18.56
N ASP A 112 -2.71 13.66 19.74
CA ASP A 112 -1.99 12.52 20.31
C ASP A 112 -2.23 11.25 19.50
N LYS A 113 -1.22 10.40 19.38
CA LYS A 113 -1.30 9.11 18.68
C LYS A 113 -2.35 8.16 19.26
N THR A 114 -2.74 8.37 20.52
CA THR A 114 -3.77 7.58 21.23
C THR A 114 -5.19 8.13 21.04
N SER A 115 -5.37 9.20 20.26
CA SER A 115 -6.69 9.82 20.01
C SER A 115 -7.67 8.91 19.26
N VAL A 116 -7.18 7.84 18.66
CA VAL A 116 -8.01 6.80 18.01
C VAL A 116 -7.69 5.44 18.59
N THR A 117 -8.71 4.67 18.91
CA THR A 117 -8.57 3.28 19.41
C THR A 117 -8.79 2.26 18.28
N PRO A 118 -8.33 0.99 18.46
CA PRO A 118 -8.59 -0.09 17.51
C PRO A 118 -10.10 -0.31 17.25
N GLU A 119 -10.94 -0.24 18.30
CA GLU A 119 -12.39 -0.42 18.20
C GLU A 119 -13.05 0.69 17.38
N GLN A 120 -12.60 1.93 17.58
CA GLN A 120 -13.08 3.08 16.82
C GLN A 120 -12.69 2.97 15.35
N MET A 121 -11.46 2.53 15.05
CA MET A 121 -10.99 2.30 13.69
C MET A 121 -11.80 1.18 13.02
N SER A 122 -12.03 0.07 13.71
CA SER A 122 -12.82 -1.06 13.20
C SER A 122 -14.25 -0.63 12.86
N LYS A 123 -14.89 0.16 13.75
CA LYS A 123 -16.24 0.69 13.51
C LYS A 123 -16.29 1.62 12.29
N LEU A 124 -15.32 2.53 12.17
CA LEU A 124 -15.20 3.45 11.04
C LEU A 124 -15.03 2.71 9.73
N VAL A 125 -14.14 1.71 9.69
CA VAL A 125 -13.90 0.89 8.50
C VAL A 125 -15.12 0.06 8.13
N GLU A 126 -15.85 -0.49 9.11
CA GLU A 126 -17.07 -1.26 8.85
C GLU A 126 -18.17 -0.40 8.19
N GLU A 127 -18.31 0.86 8.60
CA GLU A 127 -19.22 1.81 7.94
C GLU A 127 -18.82 2.05 6.48
N LEU A 128 -17.51 2.17 6.18
CA LEU A 128 -16.99 2.40 4.84
C LEU A 128 -17.08 1.17 3.92
N LYS A 129 -17.03 -0.05 4.46
CA LYS A 129 -17.15 -1.29 3.69
C LYS A 129 -18.41 -1.34 2.83
N SER A 130 -19.47 -0.65 3.21
CA SER A 130 -20.71 -0.60 2.42
C SER A 130 -20.60 0.25 1.16
N GLU A 131 -19.66 1.20 1.10
CA GLU A 131 -19.56 2.21 0.04
C GLU A 131 -18.34 2.02 -0.87
N PHE A 132 -17.27 1.31 -0.43
CA PHE A 132 -15.99 1.22 -1.13
C PHE A 132 -15.63 -0.22 -1.52
N ASP A 133 -15.00 -0.39 -2.68
CA ASP A 133 -14.46 -1.68 -3.13
C ASP A 133 -13.16 -2.02 -2.39
N TYR A 134 -12.35 -0.98 -2.12
CA TYR A 134 -11.09 -1.08 -1.39
C TYR A 134 -10.96 0.03 -0.36
N ILE A 135 -10.52 -0.35 0.84
CA ILE A 135 -10.13 0.55 1.92
C ILE A 135 -8.65 0.27 2.18
N ILE A 136 -7.79 1.28 2.04
CA ILE A 136 -6.35 1.11 2.24
C ILE A 136 -5.92 1.99 3.41
N LEU A 137 -5.34 1.36 4.42
CA LEU A 137 -4.87 1.99 5.64
C LEU A 137 -3.36 2.21 5.54
N ASP A 138 -2.91 3.47 5.49
CA ASP A 138 -1.48 3.81 5.54
C ASP A 138 -1.02 3.81 6.99
N CYS A 139 -0.24 2.79 7.38
CA CYS A 139 0.22 2.64 8.75
C CYS A 139 1.44 3.53 9.02
N PRO A 140 1.63 4.04 10.25
CA PRO A 140 2.92 4.58 10.67
C PRO A 140 4.00 3.49 10.65
N ALA A 141 5.26 3.89 10.73
CA ALA A 141 6.35 2.94 10.89
C ALA A 141 6.33 2.29 12.27
N GLY A 142 6.71 1.01 12.34
CA GLY A 142 6.82 0.29 13.60
C GLY A 142 5.52 -0.34 14.09
N ILE A 143 5.40 -0.55 15.39
CA ILE A 143 4.40 -1.40 16.04
C ILE A 143 3.55 -0.63 17.09
N GLU A 144 3.56 0.70 17.00
CA GLU A 144 2.86 1.57 17.96
C GLU A 144 1.34 1.60 17.70
N GLN A 145 0.64 2.53 18.36
CA GLN A 145 -0.82 2.62 18.38
C GLN A 145 -1.44 2.68 16.95
N GLY A 146 -0.87 3.46 16.05
CA GLY A 146 -1.38 3.56 14.67
C GLY A 146 -1.32 2.23 13.89
N PHE A 147 -0.29 1.42 14.11
CA PHE A 147 -0.21 0.05 13.57
C PHE A 147 -1.33 -0.81 14.15
N LYS A 148 -1.53 -0.80 15.49
CA LYS A 148 -2.59 -1.58 16.15
C LYS A 148 -3.98 -1.19 15.65
N ASN A 149 -4.21 0.11 15.46
CA ASN A 149 -5.49 0.62 14.93
C ASN A 149 -5.75 0.10 13.52
N ALA A 150 -4.75 0.13 12.64
CA ALA A 150 -4.89 -0.31 11.27
C ALA A 150 -5.12 -1.82 11.17
N ILE A 151 -4.32 -2.64 11.89
CA ILE A 151 -4.47 -4.10 11.83
C ILE A 151 -5.78 -4.60 12.42
N ALA A 152 -6.33 -3.93 13.44
CA ALA A 152 -7.61 -4.29 14.03
C ALA A 152 -8.79 -4.17 13.03
N ALA A 153 -8.65 -3.36 12.00
CA ALA A 153 -9.67 -3.14 10.99
C ALA A 153 -9.38 -3.86 9.65
N ALA A 154 -8.15 -4.37 9.47
CA ALA A 154 -7.70 -4.94 8.21
C ALA A 154 -8.00 -6.45 8.11
N ASP A 155 -8.28 -6.91 6.89
CA ASP A 155 -8.40 -8.34 6.55
C ASP A 155 -7.19 -8.85 5.74
N ARG A 156 -6.29 -7.95 5.31
CA ARG A 156 -5.09 -8.23 4.53
C ARG A 156 -4.00 -7.22 4.85
N ALA A 157 -2.75 -7.62 4.82
CA ALA A 157 -1.61 -6.73 4.98
C ALA A 157 -0.75 -6.70 3.70
N LEU A 158 -0.23 -5.52 3.39
CA LEU A 158 0.78 -5.29 2.37
C LEU A 158 2.04 -4.78 3.07
N ILE A 159 3.04 -5.62 3.18
CA ILE A 159 4.32 -5.25 3.79
C ILE A 159 5.21 -4.62 2.75
N VAL A 160 5.70 -3.42 3.03
CA VAL A 160 6.68 -2.73 2.20
C VAL A 160 8.02 -2.76 2.89
N THR A 161 9.04 -3.28 2.22
CA THR A 161 10.41 -3.33 2.73
C THR A 161 11.42 -2.96 1.65
N THR A 162 12.65 -2.61 2.04
CA THR A 162 13.79 -2.48 1.13
C THR A 162 14.70 -3.71 1.28
N PRO A 163 15.47 -4.10 0.25
CA PRO A 163 16.35 -5.27 0.30
C PRO A 163 17.64 -5.01 1.09
N GLU A 164 17.47 -4.48 2.30
CA GLU A 164 18.52 -4.22 3.30
C GLU A 164 18.31 -5.15 4.49
N VAL A 165 19.37 -5.73 5.03
CA VAL A 165 19.31 -6.71 6.14
C VAL A 165 18.50 -6.18 7.33
N SER A 166 18.69 -4.90 7.70
CA SER A 166 17.95 -4.30 8.81
C SER A 166 16.46 -4.19 8.54
N ALA A 167 16.07 -3.78 7.31
CA ALA A 167 14.67 -3.64 6.92
C ALA A 167 13.96 -5.00 6.83
N ILE A 168 14.66 -6.02 6.36
CA ILE A 168 14.13 -7.40 6.30
C ILE A 168 13.90 -7.97 7.70
N ARG A 169 14.83 -7.77 8.65
CA ARG A 169 14.64 -8.18 10.05
C ARG A 169 13.43 -7.50 10.68
N ASP A 170 13.24 -6.21 10.41
CA ASP A 170 12.08 -5.47 10.92
C ASP A 170 10.78 -5.94 10.24
N ALA A 171 10.83 -6.29 8.94
CA ALA A 171 9.67 -6.85 8.23
C ALA A 171 9.26 -8.23 8.78
N ASP A 172 10.21 -9.12 9.06
CA ASP A 172 9.98 -10.43 9.68
C ASP A 172 9.24 -10.28 11.02
N ARG A 173 9.66 -9.32 11.83
CA ARG A 173 8.98 -9.01 13.10
C ARG A 173 7.53 -8.55 12.90
N ILE A 174 7.26 -7.75 11.87
CA ILE A 174 5.89 -7.31 11.53
C ILE A 174 5.05 -8.49 11.07
N ILE A 175 5.60 -9.42 10.28
CA ILE A 175 4.91 -10.64 9.84
C ILE A 175 4.43 -11.43 11.05
N GLY A 176 5.31 -11.74 12.01
CA GLY A 176 4.91 -12.45 13.21
C GLY A 176 3.84 -11.74 14.03
N LEU A 177 3.85 -10.39 14.07
CA LEU A 177 2.79 -9.62 14.75
C LEU A 177 1.46 -9.66 14.00
N LEU A 178 1.46 -9.65 12.67
CA LEU A 178 0.25 -9.75 11.86
C LEU A 178 -0.40 -11.12 12.04
N GLU A 179 0.38 -12.21 11.98
CA GLU A 179 -0.08 -13.58 12.22
C GLU A 179 -0.66 -13.74 13.64
N ALA A 180 0.00 -13.17 14.65
CA ALA A 180 -0.48 -13.18 16.04
C ALA A 180 -1.79 -12.38 16.23
N ASN A 181 -2.19 -11.55 15.26
CA ASN A 181 -3.45 -10.81 15.23
C ASN A 181 -4.42 -11.34 14.15
N ASP A 182 -4.31 -12.61 13.77
CA ASP A 182 -5.19 -13.32 12.83
C ASP A 182 -5.19 -12.75 11.39
N ILE A 183 -4.17 -11.98 10.98
CA ILE A 183 -3.99 -11.54 9.61
C ILE A 183 -3.07 -12.53 8.89
N HIS A 184 -3.66 -13.46 8.15
CA HIS A 184 -2.94 -14.52 7.45
C HIS A 184 -2.70 -14.22 5.95
N LYS A 185 -3.46 -13.27 5.36
CA LYS A 185 -3.18 -12.81 3.99
C LYS A 185 -2.19 -11.67 4.04
N ILE A 186 -0.92 -12.03 3.92
CA ILE A 186 0.22 -11.10 3.96
C ILE A 186 0.92 -11.14 2.60
N ASP A 187 1.05 -9.99 1.98
CA ASP A 187 1.73 -9.82 0.71
C ASP A 187 2.94 -8.88 0.88
N LEU A 188 3.98 -9.13 0.10
CA LEU A 188 5.24 -8.40 0.16
C LEU A 188 5.45 -7.52 -1.07
N VAL A 189 5.86 -6.27 -0.84
CA VAL A 189 6.46 -5.39 -1.84
C VAL A 189 7.93 -5.14 -1.47
N ILE A 190 8.84 -5.57 -2.33
CA ILE A 190 10.25 -5.21 -2.26
C ILE A 190 10.42 -3.88 -3.00
N ASN A 191 10.73 -2.82 -2.27
CA ASN A 191 10.86 -1.47 -2.80
C ASN A 191 12.33 -1.03 -2.90
N ARG A 192 12.63 -0.13 -3.83
CA ARG A 192 13.94 0.46 -4.07
C ARG A 192 15.04 -0.57 -4.37
N ILE A 193 14.71 -1.62 -5.13
CA ILE A 193 15.71 -2.58 -5.54
C ILE A 193 16.65 -1.95 -6.58
N ARG A 194 17.94 -2.22 -6.45
CA ARG A 194 18.99 -1.77 -7.36
C ARG A 194 19.74 -2.98 -7.90
N MET A 195 19.48 -3.33 -9.15
CA MET A 195 20.08 -4.54 -9.75
C MET A 195 21.59 -4.48 -9.86
N ASP A 196 22.17 -3.28 -10.06
CA ASP A 196 23.63 -3.09 -10.05
C ASP A 196 24.26 -3.43 -8.70
N MET A 197 23.54 -3.23 -7.59
CA MET A 197 23.99 -3.62 -6.25
C MET A 197 23.74 -5.11 -5.96
N VAL A 198 22.62 -5.65 -6.43
CA VAL A 198 22.33 -7.09 -6.31
C VAL A 198 23.38 -7.93 -7.04
N GLU A 199 23.72 -7.57 -8.29
CA GLU A 199 24.74 -8.25 -9.11
C GLU A 199 26.13 -8.25 -8.45
N ARG A 200 26.46 -7.24 -7.65
CA ARG A 200 27.73 -7.16 -6.90
C ARG A 200 27.69 -7.84 -5.54
N GLY A 201 26.53 -8.29 -5.08
CA GLY A 201 26.34 -8.82 -3.73
C GLY A 201 26.26 -7.77 -2.62
N ASP A 202 26.10 -6.48 -2.98
CA ASP A 202 25.98 -5.36 -2.03
C ASP A 202 24.54 -5.16 -1.52
N MET A 203 23.57 -5.83 -2.14
CA MET A 203 22.13 -5.77 -1.82
C MET A 203 21.52 -7.16 -1.92
N LEU A 204 20.59 -7.50 -1.03
CA LEU A 204 19.88 -8.78 -1.09
C LEU A 204 19.09 -8.89 -2.40
N SER A 205 19.10 -10.08 -2.98
CA SER A 205 18.27 -10.41 -4.14
C SER A 205 16.82 -10.61 -3.74
N LYS A 206 15.92 -10.68 -4.73
CA LYS A 206 14.54 -11.07 -4.52
C LYS A 206 14.44 -12.43 -3.81
N ASP A 207 15.24 -13.40 -4.24
CA ASP A 207 15.19 -14.78 -3.73
C ASP A 207 15.70 -14.83 -2.29
N ASP A 208 16.78 -14.12 -1.95
CA ASP A 208 17.25 -13.99 -0.56
C ASP A 208 16.17 -13.42 0.36
N VAL A 209 15.44 -12.41 -0.09
CA VAL A 209 14.35 -11.79 0.70
C VAL A 209 13.19 -12.77 0.89
N LEU A 210 12.80 -13.52 -0.13
CA LEU A 210 11.72 -14.51 -0.05
C LEU A 210 12.10 -15.71 0.81
N ASP A 211 13.33 -16.16 0.75
CA ASP A 211 13.83 -17.25 1.60
C ASP A 211 13.80 -16.89 3.09
N ILE A 212 14.01 -15.60 3.42
CA ILE A 212 13.98 -15.12 4.80
C ILE A 212 12.53 -14.90 5.28
N LEU A 213 11.69 -14.22 4.49
CA LEU A 213 10.38 -13.75 4.96
C LEU A 213 9.25 -14.76 4.75
N ALA A 214 9.40 -15.70 3.81
CA ALA A 214 8.45 -16.79 3.51
C ALA A 214 6.99 -16.35 3.30
N VAL A 215 6.77 -15.17 2.69
CA VAL A 215 5.44 -14.61 2.36
C VAL A 215 5.28 -14.37 0.86
N ASP A 216 4.04 -14.25 0.41
CA ASP A 216 3.71 -14.06 -1.01
C ASP A 216 4.25 -12.73 -1.55
N LEU A 217 5.07 -12.77 -2.58
CA LEU A 217 5.54 -11.58 -3.29
C LEU A 217 4.45 -11.04 -4.21
N ILE A 218 4.07 -9.77 -4.03
CA ILE A 218 3.10 -9.11 -4.90
C ILE A 218 3.75 -8.10 -5.85
N GLY A 219 4.95 -7.60 -5.52
CA GLY A 219 5.63 -6.65 -6.38
C GLY A 219 7.07 -6.34 -6.02
N ILE A 220 7.80 -5.92 -7.04
CA ILE A 220 9.16 -5.40 -6.91
C ILE A 220 9.19 -4.04 -7.58
N VAL A 221 9.57 -3.02 -6.84
CA VAL A 221 9.66 -1.64 -7.32
C VAL A 221 11.13 -1.25 -7.38
N PRO A 222 11.66 -0.90 -8.55
CA PRO A 222 13.03 -0.43 -8.68
C PRO A 222 13.23 0.93 -8.00
N ASP A 223 14.48 1.23 -7.63
CA ASP A 223 14.86 2.58 -7.23
C ASP A 223 14.77 3.51 -8.44
N ASP A 224 13.85 4.48 -8.39
CA ASP A 224 13.47 5.32 -9.54
C ASP A 224 13.30 6.77 -9.06
N GLU A 225 14.11 7.68 -9.58
CA GLU A 225 14.05 9.12 -9.23
C GLU A 225 12.69 9.77 -9.53
N ASN A 226 11.95 9.22 -10.49
CA ASN A 226 10.61 9.71 -10.84
C ASN A 226 9.62 9.58 -9.67
N ILE A 227 9.88 8.69 -8.70
CA ILE A 227 9.08 8.60 -7.47
C ILE A 227 9.18 9.91 -6.68
N VAL A 228 10.40 10.43 -6.50
CA VAL A 228 10.62 11.68 -5.78
C VAL A 228 9.97 12.85 -6.52
N ILE A 229 10.15 12.91 -7.85
CA ILE A 229 9.57 13.96 -8.70
C ILE A 229 8.04 13.95 -8.59
N SER A 230 7.40 12.79 -8.75
CA SER A 230 5.95 12.64 -8.71
C SER A 230 5.37 12.94 -7.32
N THR A 231 6.06 12.52 -6.26
CA THR A 231 5.69 12.81 -4.87
C THR A 231 5.72 14.32 -4.59
N ASN A 232 6.75 15.02 -5.06
CA ASN A 232 6.86 16.48 -4.91
C ASN A 232 5.80 17.24 -5.72
N GLN A 233 5.26 16.64 -6.77
CA GLN A 233 4.15 17.18 -7.56
C GLN A 233 2.77 16.83 -6.98
N GLY A 234 2.71 15.95 -5.97
CA GLY A 234 1.46 15.44 -5.43
C GLY A 234 0.67 14.59 -6.42
N GLU A 235 1.37 13.90 -7.32
CA GLU A 235 0.78 13.05 -8.36
C GLU A 235 1.41 11.64 -8.34
N PRO A 236 0.72 10.61 -7.83
CA PRO A 236 1.19 9.23 -7.89
C PRO A 236 1.49 8.78 -9.32
N LEU A 237 2.65 8.13 -9.54
CA LEU A 237 3.15 7.80 -10.87
C LEU A 237 2.61 6.49 -11.46
N VAL A 238 1.72 5.78 -10.77
CA VAL A 238 1.19 4.48 -11.22
C VAL A 238 0.65 4.52 -12.64
N GLY A 239 1.08 3.54 -13.46
CA GLY A 239 0.69 3.45 -14.87
C GLY A 239 1.35 4.50 -15.77
N SER A 240 2.39 5.19 -15.32
CA SER A 240 3.31 5.94 -16.16
C SER A 240 4.27 4.99 -16.90
N ASN A 241 5.01 5.51 -17.88
CA ASN A 241 5.99 4.71 -18.62
C ASN A 241 7.31 4.47 -17.87
N THR A 242 7.45 5.01 -16.64
CA THR A 242 8.63 4.79 -15.81
C THR A 242 8.67 3.34 -15.28
N PRO A 243 9.85 2.81 -14.93
CA PRO A 243 9.97 1.47 -14.35
C PRO A 243 9.12 1.30 -13.08
N ALA A 244 9.15 2.26 -12.17
CA ALA A 244 8.34 2.22 -10.96
C ALA A 244 6.84 2.35 -11.24
N GLY A 245 6.43 3.18 -12.21
CA GLY A 245 5.02 3.33 -12.59
C GLY A 245 4.42 2.04 -13.14
N LYS A 246 5.18 1.29 -13.95
CA LYS A 246 4.80 -0.04 -14.44
C LYS A 246 4.76 -1.06 -13.32
N ALA A 247 5.72 -1.02 -12.40
CA ALA A 247 5.76 -1.91 -11.23
C ALA A 247 4.52 -1.73 -10.35
N TYR A 248 4.14 -0.49 -10.03
CA TYR A 248 2.92 -0.22 -9.27
C TYR A 248 1.64 -0.63 -10.02
N GLN A 249 1.58 -0.47 -11.35
CA GLN A 249 0.44 -0.96 -12.13
C GLN A 249 0.31 -2.50 -12.03
N ASN A 250 1.43 -3.22 -12.08
CA ASN A 250 1.44 -4.67 -11.92
C ASN A 250 1.05 -5.09 -10.50
N ILE A 251 1.48 -4.35 -9.47
CA ILE A 251 1.03 -4.57 -8.09
C ILE A 251 -0.50 -4.41 -8.00
N CYS A 252 -1.06 -3.34 -8.55
CA CYS A 252 -2.51 -3.12 -8.56
C CYS A 252 -3.26 -4.28 -9.25
N ASN A 253 -2.75 -4.76 -10.38
CA ASN A 253 -3.34 -5.90 -11.08
C ASN A 253 -3.35 -7.16 -10.21
N ARG A 254 -2.25 -7.47 -9.51
CA ARG A 254 -2.18 -8.63 -8.60
C ARG A 254 -3.03 -8.45 -7.34
N VAL A 255 -3.14 -7.22 -6.81
CA VAL A 255 -4.09 -6.90 -5.71
C VAL A 255 -5.52 -7.21 -6.12
N MET A 256 -5.89 -6.98 -7.38
CA MET A 256 -7.19 -7.34 -7.95
C MET A 256 -7.34 -8.83 -8.29
N GLY A 257 -6.30 -9.64 -8.11
CA GLY A 257 -6.30 -11.08 -8.39
C GLY A 257 -6.02 -11.43 -9.85
N LYS A 258 -5.52 -10.47 -10.66
CA LYS A 258 -5.09 -10.75 -12.04
C LYS A 258 -3.71 -11.42 -12.01
N ASP A 259 -3.54 -12.48 -12.79
CA ASP A 259 -2.24 -13.11 -13.00
C ASP A 259 -1.41 -12.25 -13.97
N VAL A 260 -0.35 -11.65 -13.45
CA VAL A 260 0.56 -10.80 -14.21
C VAL A 260 1.99 -11.22 -13.91
N PRO A 261 2.82 -11.55 -14.91
CA PRO A 261 4.22 -11.92 -14.69
C PRO A 261 5.01 -10.78 -14.04
N PHE A 262 6.02 -11.14 -13.24
CA PHE A 262 6.94 -10.14 -12.69
C PHE A 262 7.77 -9.54 -13.83
N MET A 263 8.00 -8.23 -13.75
CA MET A 263 8.86 -7.54 -14.69
C MET A 263 10.32 -7.97 -14.47
N GLU A 264 11.03 -8.22 -15.56
CA GLU A 264 12.49 -8.30 -15.50
C GLU A 264 13.05 -6.91 -15.22
N ILE A 265 13.63 -6.74 -14.04
CA ILE A 265 14.34 -5.53 -13.68
C ILE A 265 15.79 -5.73 -14.14
N THR A 266 16.11 -5.21 -15.32
CA THR A 266 17.49 -5.24 -15.84
C THR A 266 18.29 -4.08 -15.26
N GLY A 267 19.51 -4.37 -14.83
CA GLY A 267 20.48 -3.33 -14.48
C GLY A 267 20.83 -2.43 -15.69
N PRO A 268 21.47 -1.28 -15.48
CA PRO A 268 21.87 -0.40 -16.58
C PRO A 268 22.77 -1.17 -17.57
N THR A 269 22.40 -1.12 -18.84
CA THR A 269 23.16 -1.77 -19.90
C THR A 269 24.61 -1.22 -19.94
N PHE A 270 25.54 -2.02 -20.47
CA PHE A 270 26.95 -1.62 -20.62
C PHE A 270 27.10 -0.22 -21.27
N PHE A 271 26.28 0.10 -22.26
CA PHE A 271 26.28 1.40 -22.92
C PHE A 271 25.77 2.54 -22.01
N GLN A 272 24.80 2.28 -21.13
CA GLN A 272 24.35 3.26 -20.12
C GLN A 272 25.40 3.50 -19.05
N ARG A 273 26.15 2.45 -18.64
CA ARG A 273 27.27 2.58 -17.71
C ARG A 273 28.39 3.45 -18.31
N LEU A 274 28.73 3.25 -19.59
CA LEU A 274 29.69 4.09 -20.32
C LEU A 274 29.23 5.55 -20.46
N ALA A 275 27.97 5.79 -20.84
CA ALA A 275 27.41 7.13 -20.97
C ALA A 275 27.44 7.93 -19.66
N ASN A 276 27.27 7.26 -18.52
CA ASN A 276 27.33 7.90 -17.19
C ASN A 276 28.77 8.23 -16.75
N VAL A 277 29.78 7.53 -17.26
CA VAL A 277 31.19 7.85 -17.00
C VAL A 277 31.61 9.12 -17.74
N PHE A 278 31.04 9.38 -18.94
CA PHE A 278 31.34 10.57 -19.73
C PHE A 278 30.46 11.79 -19.40
N LYS A 279 29.50 11.70 -18.47
CA LYS A 279 28.66 12.81 -17.97
C LYS A 279 29.18 13.46 -16.69
N LYS A 280 30.29 12.99 -16.14
CA LYS A 280 31.05 13.63 -15.06
C LYS A 280 32.23 14.38 -15.73
#